data_20f4452ef4f5e433105680eb640aea1e
#
_entry.id   20f4452ef4f5e433105680eb640aea1e
#
_cell.length_a   1.000
_cell.length_b   1.000
_cell.length_c   1.000
_cell.angle_alpha   90.00
_cell.angle_beta   90.00
_cell.angle_gamma   90.00
#
_symmetry.space_group_name_H-M   'P 1'
#
loop_
_entity.id
_entity.type
_entity.pdbx_description
1 polymer ?
#
loop_
_entity_poly.entity_id
_entity_poly.type
_entity_poly.pdbx_seq_one_letter_code
_entity_poly.pdbx_strand_id
1 'polypeptide(L)'
;MHTFAYTRVSTSDQTVENQAMEIEASGYVPDAIYSDTISGKVPAMARPGFASMMDSITRTRTTKRLIVAKLDRLGRDAADITGTVRALEAVGCAVRVLQLGDLDLTTSAGKLIMATLAAVSEMERDLLIERTNAGLTRARAEGKRLGRPKATNDKTAAAIRAELGAGASISKVAKTYGISRATVMRVQRSGSAQFETAGHHQG
;
A
#
# COMPACT_ATOMS: atom_id res chain seq x y z
N MET A 1 -18.69 6.27 -31.80
CA MET A 1 -17.64 5.96 -30.81
C MET A 1 -18.28 6.12 -29.46
N HIS A 2 -18.16 5.13 -28.57
CA HIS A 2 -18.69 5.22 -27.20
C HIS A 2 -17.59 5.64 -26.23
N THR A 3 -17.83 6.70 -25.49
CA THR A 3 -16.87 7.31 -24.56
C THR A 3 -17.27 7.01 -23.12
N PHE A 4 -16.44 6.26 -22.43
CA PHE A 4 -16.56 6.00 -21.01
C PHE A 4 -15.67 6.98 -20.25
N ALA A 5 -16.10 7.40 -19.05
CA ALA A 5 -15.28 8.12 -18.11
C ALA A 5 -15.23 7.38 -16.78
N TYR A 6 -14.07 7.39 -16.13
CA TYR A 6 -13.94 6.85 -14.79
C TYR A 6 -13.28 7.88 -13.85
N THR A 7 -13.91 8.04 -12.71
CA THR A 7 -13.46 8.95 -11.66
C THR A 7 -13.27 8.18 -10.34
N ARG A 8 -12.37 8.66 -9.49
CA ARG A 8 -12.15 8.07 -8.16
C ARG A 8 -11.80 9.15 -7.14
N VAL A 9 -12.42 9.10 -5.99
CA VAL A 9 -12.09 9.94 -4.82
C VAL A 9 -11.75 9.05 -3.64
N SER A 10 -10.86 9.51 -2.75
CA SER A 10 -10.46 8.77 -1.55
C SER A 10 -11.29 9.12 -0.32
N THR A 11 -11.87 10.32 -0.30
CA THR A 11 -12.73 10.87 0.75
C THR A 11 -13.75 11.82 0.12
N SER A 12 -14.80 12.19 0.87
CA SER A 12 -15.91 13.03 0.41
C SER A 12 -15.55 14.46 0.02
N ASP A 13 -14.33 14.93 0.31
CA ASP A 13 -13.94 16.34 0.12
C ASP A 13 -13.44 16.68 -1.30
N GLN A 14 -13.12 15.67 -2.12
CA GLN A 14 -12.88 15.86 -3.56
C GLN A 14 -14.08 15.32 -4.32
N THR A 15 -14.87 16.22 -4.86
CA THR A 15 -16.10 15.82 -5.55
C THR A 15 -15.81 15.09 -6.86
N VAL A 16 -16.54 14.01 -7.10
CA VAL A 16 -16.55 13.28 -8.40
C VAL A 16 -16.86 14.26 -9.54
N GLU A 17 -17.69 15.27 -9.25
CA GLU A 17 -18.08 16.33 -10.19
C GLU A 17 -16.88 17.10 -10.73
N ASN A 18 -15.86 17.41 -9.90
CA ASN A 18 -14.68 18.16 -10.37
C ASN A 18 -13.91 17.38 -11.43
N GLN A 19 -13.80 16.04 -11.28
CA GLN A 19 -13.13 15.20 -12.28
C GLN A 19 -13.98 15.05 -13.56
N ALA A 20 -15.29 14.98 -13.44
CA ALA A 20 -16.19 14.98 -14.60
C ALA A 20 -16.10 16.29 -15.38
N MET A 21 -16.11 17.44 -14.67
CA MET A 21 -15.92 18.75 -15.29
C MET A 21 -14.54 18.90 -15.96
N GLU A 22 -13.47 18.33 -15.37
CA GLU A 22 -12.13 18.32 -16.00
C GLU A 22 -12.14 17.55 -17.33
N ILE A 23 -12.84 16.42 -17.39
CA ILE A 23 -13.01 15.62 -18.61
C ILE A 23 -13.81 16.40 -19.66
N GLU A 24 -14.91 17.03 -19.28
CA GLU A 24 -15.74 17.84 -20.18
C GLU A 24 -14.99 19.08 -20.70
N ALA A 25 -14.26 19.78 -19.82
CA ALA A 25 -13.42 20.93 -20.17
C ALA A 25 -12.30 20.56 -21.16
N SER A 26 -11.88 19.29 -21.18
CA SER A 26 -10.93 18.76 -22.17
C SER A 26 -11.56 18.42 -23.53
N GLY A 27 -12.84 18.77 -23.73
CA GLY A 27 -13.56 18.57 -24.98
C GLY A 27 -14.20 17.18 -25.15
N TYR A 28 -14.26 16.39 -24.07
CA TYR A 28 -14.90 15.08 -24.08
C TYR A 28 -16.30 15.14 -23.48
N VAL A 29 -17.25 14.52 -24.16
CA VAL A 29 -18.62 14.28 -23.64
C VAL A 29 -18.74 12.77 -23.42
N PRO A 30 -18.64 12.28 -22.17
CA PRO A 30 -18.80 10.86 -21.88
C PRO A 30 -20.26 10.40 -22.09
N ASP A 31 -20.45 9.25 -22.75
CA ASP A 31 -21.75 8.59 -22.84
C ASP A 31 -22.12 7.89 -21.53
N ALA A 32 -21.10 7.49 -20.74
CA ALA A 32 -21.28 6.88 -19.43
C ALA A 32 -20.13 7.26 -18.49
N ILE A 33 -20.47 7.61 -17.25
CA ILE A 33 -19.52 7.96 -16.20
C ILE A 33 -19.65 6.92 -15.08
N TYR A 34 -18.52 6.34 -14.67
CA TYR A 34 -18.42 5.44 -13.53
C TYR A 34 -17.54 6.05 -12.46
N SER A 35 -17.88 5.81 -11.20
CA SER A 35 -17.16 6.40 -10.09
C SER A 35 -17.00 5.44 -8.92
N ASP A 36 -15.92 5.60 -8.17
CA ASP A 36 -15.71 4.93 -6.90
C ASP A 36 -15.24 5.93 -5.83
N THR A 37 -15.79 5.80 -4.62
CA THR A 37 -15.29 6.49 -3.43
C THR A 37 -14.50 5.48 -2.61
N ILE A 38 -13.22 5.29 -2.97
CA ILE A 38 -12.37 4.23 -2.39
C ILE A 38 -10.89 4.64 -2.43
N SER A 39 -10.12 4.11 -1.49
CA SER A 39 -8.68 4.33 -1.44
C SER A 39 -7.97 3.90 -2.71
N GLY A 40 -7.01 4.70 -3.19
CA GLY A 40 -6.14 4.36 -4.32
C GLY A 40 -5.31 3.09 -4.14
N LYS A 41 -5.20 2.57 -2.90
CA LYS A 41 -4.48 1.31 -2.60
C LYS A 41 -5.24 0.06 -3.06
N VAL A 42 -6.54 0.18 -3.37
CA VAL A 42 -7.35 -0.92 -3.90
C VAL A 42 -7.05 -1.09 -5.38
N PRO A 43 -6.75 -2.32 -5.87
CA PRO A 43 -6.55 -2.59 -7.30
C PRO A 43 -7.75 -2.16 -8.13
N ALA A 44 -7.52 -1.70 -9.38
CA ALA A 44 -8.60 -1.16 -10.23
C ALA A 44 -9.76 -2.15 -10.41
N MET A 45 -9.46 -3.39 -10.75
CA MET A 45 -10.47 -4.43 -10.99
C MET A 45 -11.24 -4.88 -9.74
N ALA A 46 -10.74 -4.57 -8.53
CA ALA A 46 -11.43 -4.83 -7.27
C ALA A 46 -12.34 -3.68 -6.83
N ARG A 47 -12.36 -2.56 -7.56
CA ARG A 47 -13.25 -1.43 -7.29
C ARG A 47 -14.61 -1.68 -7.96
N PRO A 48 -15.73 -1.58 -7.23
CA PRO A 48 -17.05 -1.95 -7.78
C PRO A 48 -17.46 -1.15 -9.02
N GLY A 49 -17.27 0.19 -9.01
CA GLY A 49 -17.57 1.04 -10.15
C GLY A 49 -16.68 0.74 -11.35
N PHE A 50 -15.38 0.48 -11.12
CA PHE A 50 -14.45 0.10 -12.18
C PHE A 50 -14.80 -1.25 -12.81
N ALA A 51 -15.14 -2.25 -12.00
CA ALA A 51 -15.57 -3.57 -12.46
C ALA A 51 -16.86 -3.47 -13.31
N SER A 52 -17.85 -2.69 -12.85
CA SER A 52 -19.09 -2.42 -13.59
C SER A 52 -18.82 -1.72 -14.92
N MET A 53 -17.88 -0.77 -14.95
CA MET A 53 -17.42 -0.13 -16.19
C MET A 53 -16.79 -1.14 -17.15
N MET A 54 -15.90 -2.02 -16.66
CA MET A 54 -15.27 -3.05 -17.50
C MET A 54 -16.28 -4.01 -18.13
N ASP A 55 -17.31 -4.40 -17.37
CA ASP A 55 -18.42 -5.20 -17.90
C ASP A 55 -19.17 -4.46 -19.04
N SER A 56 -19.43 -3.17 -18.87
CA SER A 56 -20.11 -2.35 -19.89
C SER A 56 -19.22 -2.16 -21.12
N ILE A 57 -17.93 -1.90 -20.93
CA ILE A 57 -16.95 -1.80 -22.02
C ILE A 57 -16.90 -3.12 -22.80
N THR A 58 -16.88 -4.25 -22.13
CA THR A 58 -16.80 -5.58 -22.77
C THR A 58 -18.05 -5.89 -23.63
N ARG A 59 -19.22 -5.48 -23.15
CA ARG A 59 -20.49 -5.66 -23.89
C ARG A 59 -20.66 -4.69 -25.06
N THR A 60 -19.95 -3.55 -25.04
CA THR A 60 -20.05 -2.54 -26.10
C THR A 60 -19.33 -3.01 -27.36
N ARG A 61 -20.03 -3.10 -28.49
CA ARG A 61 -19.51 -3.59 -29.78
C ARG A 61 -19.01 -2.50 -30.72
N THR A 62 -19.28 -1.24 -30.42
CA THR A 62 -18.80 -0.10 -31.21
C THR A 62 -17.37 0.28 -30.82
N THR A 63 -16.71 1.11 -31.62
CA THR A 63 -15.45 1.77 -31.24
C THR A 63 -15.63 2.46 -29.91
N LYS A 64 -14.72 2.24 -28.97
CA LYS A 64 -14.84 2.68 -27.60
C LYS A 64 -13.54 3.21 -27.04
N ARG A 65 -13.67 4.14 -26.11
CA ARG A 65 -12.55 4.71 -25.37
C ARG A 65 -12.92 4.95 -23.91
N LEU A 66 -11.94 4.78 -23.04
CA LEU A 66 -11.99 5.19 -21.64
C LEU A 66 -11.18 6.48 -21.48
N ILE A 67 -11.73 7.45 -20.75
CA ILE A 67 -11.05 8.69 -20.39
C ILE A 67 -10.93 8.75 -18.87
N VAL A 68 -9.76 9.07 -18.39
CA VAL A 68 -9.47 9.35 -16.98
C VAL A 68 -8.68 10.64 -16.87
N ALA A 69 -8.92 11.42 -15.82
CA ALA A 69 -8.19 12.65 -15.57
C ALA A 69 -6.70 12.35 -15.23
N LYS A 70 -6.46 11.36 -14.39
CA LYS A 70 -5.12 11.03 -13.89
C LYS A 70 -4.82 9.54 -14.00
N LEU A 71 -3.52 9.22 -14.13
CA LEU A 71 -3.02 7.86 -14.29
C LEU A 71 -3.36 6.94 -13.09
N ASP A 72 -3.34 7.48 -11.86
CA ASP A 72 -3.64 6.75 -10.63
C ASP A 72 -5.13 6.32 -10.50
N ARG A 73 -5.97 6.70 -11.44
CA ARG A 73 -7.33 6.18 -11.57
C ARG A 73 -7.35 4.76 -12.12
N LEU A 74 -6.37 4.42 -12.97
CA LEU A 74 -6.27 3.11 -13.64
C LEU A 74 -5.66 1.99 -12.80
N GLY A 75 -5.10 2.29 -11.62
CA GLY A 75 -4.52 1.27 -10.76
C GLY A 75 -3.90 1.84 -9.49
N ARG A 76 -3.45 0.95 -8.61
CA ARG A 76 -2.79 1.29 -7.34
C ARG A 76 -1.28 1.49 -7.47
N ASP A 77 -0.66 0.88 -8.48
CA ASP A 77 0.77 0.91 -8.77
C ASP A 77 1.00 0.68 -10.28
N ALA A 78 2.24 0.82 -10.73
CA ALA A 78 2.59 0.70 -12.14
C ALA A 78 2.22 -0.66 -12.76
N ALA A 79 2.33 -1.74 -11.99
CA ALA A 79 1.98 -3.10 -12.46
C ALA A 79 0.47 -3.24 -12.66
N ASP A 80 -0.33 -2.76 -11.70
CA ASP A 80 -1.80 -2.76 -11.76
C ASP A 80 -2.30 -1.89 -12.93
N ILE A 81 -1.73 -0.68 -13.11
CA ILE A 81 -2.05 0.20 -14.23
C ILE A 81 -1.74 -0.48 -15.58
N THR A 82 -0.55 -1.09 -15.71
CA THR A 82 -0.16 -1.80 -16.95
C THR A 82 -1.10 -2.97 -17.24
N GLY A 83 -1.47 -3.74 -16.22
CA GLY A 83 -2.44 -4.84 -16.34
C GLY A 83 -3.82 -4.34 -16.79
N THR A 84 -4.29 -3.25 -16.21
CA THR A 84 -5.56 -2.60 -16.55
C THR A 84 -5.59 -2.10 -17.98
N VAL A 85 -4.52 -1.41 -18.44
CA VAL A 85 -4.43 -0.92 -19.83
C VAL A 85 -4.41 -2.08 -20.82
N ARG A 86 -3.69 -3.16 -20.53
CA ARG A 86 -3.68 -4.38 -21.38
C ARG A 86 -5.06 -5.04 -21.44
N ALA A 87 -5.78 -5.11 -20.32
CA ALA A 87 -7.14 -5.67 -20.30
C ALA A 87 -8.11 -4.84 -21.13
N LEU A 88 -8.01 -3.51 -21.08
CA LEU A 88 -8.81 -2.59 -21.89
C LEU A 88 -8.45 -2.68 -23.38
N GLU A 89 -7.17 -2.75 -23.70
CA GLU A 89 -6.68 -2.96 -25.07
C GLU A 89 -7.21 -4.29 -25.66
N ALA A 90 -7.18 -5.37 -24.89
CA ALA A 90 -7.65 -6.69 -25.33
C ALA A 90 -9.13 -6.70 -25.73
N VAL A 91 -9.94 -5.81 -25.13
CA VAL A 91 -11.36 -5.64 -25.52
C VAL A 91 -11.56 -4.51 -26.55
N GLY A 92 -10.48 -3.98 -27.14
CA GLY A 92 -10.53 -2.95 -28.17
C GLY A 92 -10.95 -1.56 -27.64
N CYS A 93 -10.64 -1.24 -26.39
CA CYS A 93 -10.92 0.05 -25.77
C CYS A 93 -9.63 0.89 -25.72
N ALA A 94 -9.62 2.04 -26.41
CA ALA A 94 -8.57 3.03 -26.27
C ALA A 94 -8.58 3.64 -24.86
N VAL A 95 -7.42 3.96 -24.29
CA VAL A 95 -7.29 4.50 -22.92
C VAL A 95 -6.60 5.86 -22.96
N ARG A 96 -7.34 6.91 -22.66
CA ARG A 96 -6.85 8.28 -22.66
C ARG A 96 -6.66 8.82 -21.25
N VAL A 97 -5.51 9.47 -21.01
CA VAL A 97 -5.16 10.09 -19.73
C VAL A 97 -4.88 11.56 -19.92
N LEU A 98 -5.74 12.42 -19.40
CA LEU A 98 -5.65 13.87 -19.60
C LEU A 98 -4.38 14.46 -18.99
N GLN A 99 -3.98 14.00 -17.83
CA GLN A 99 -2.74 14.41 -17.15
C GLN A 99 -1.48 14.24 -18.04
N LEU A 100 -1.50 13.32 -18.99
CA LEU A 100 -0.39 13.03 -19.91
C LEU A 100 -0.56 13.71 -21.29
N GLY A 101 -1.33 14.81 -21.36
CA GLY A 101 -1.58 15.50 -22.63
C GLY A 101 -2.52 14.73 -23.56
N ASP A 102 -3.53 14.09 -23.00
CA ASP A 102 -4.51 13.26 -23.74
C ASP A 102 -3.84 12.10 -24.52
N LEU A 103 -2.81 11.53 -23.96
CA LEU A 103 -2.10 10.40 -24.55
C LEU A 103 -2.95 9.13 -24.49
N ASP A 104 -3.01 8.41 -25.63
CA ASP A 104 -3.60 7.08 -25.68
C ASP A 104 -2.58 6.01 -25.27
N LEU A 105 -2.81 5.40 -24.11
CA LEU A 105 -1.89 4.40 -23.52
C LEU A 105 -1.86 3.06 -24.27
N THR A 106 -2.82 2.80 -25.18
CA THR A 106 -2.87 1.56 -25.98
C THR A 106 -1.98 1.64 -27.23
N THR A 107 -1.52 2.83 -27.59
CA THR A 107 -0.59 3.05 -28.72
C THR A 107 0.85 2.65 -28.36
N SER A 108 1.70 2.48 -29.37
CA SER A 108 3.14 2.21 -29.17
C SER A 108 3.81 3.31 -28.35
N ALA A 109 3.48 4.58 -28.61
CA ALA A 109 3.97 5.73 -27.84
C ALA A 109 3.50 5.68 -26.38
N GLY A 110 2.22 5.39 -26.16
CA GLY A 110 1.63 5.21 -24.82
C GLY A 110 2.30 4.08 -24.04
N LYS A 111 2.52 2.92 -24.70
CA LYS A 111 3.22 1.77 -24.10
C LYS A 111 4.66 2.11 -23.71
N LEU A 112 5.39 2.88 -24.53
CA LEU A 112 6.74 3.33 -24.21
C LEU A 112 6.73 4.24 -22.96
N ILE A 113 5.81 5.21 -22.89
CA ILE A 113 5.69 6.10 -21.73
C ILE A 113 5.33 5.29 -20.48
N MET A 114 4.41 4.32 -20.58
CA MET A 114 4.07 3.44 -19.46
C MET A 114 5.28 2.62 -18.97
N ALA A 115 6.08 2.07 -19.88
CA ALA A 115 7.30 1.34 -19.53
C ALA A 115 8.33 2.25 -18.84
N THR A 116 8.50 3.48 -19.32
CA THR A 116 9.40 4.47 -18.69
C THR A 116 8.92 4.84 -17.29
N LEU A 117 7.63 5.12 -17.10
CA LEU A 117 7.06 5.45 -15.79
C LEU A 117 7.20 4.29 -14.80
N ALA A 118 7.03 3.05 -15.26
CA ALA A 118 7.23 1.86 -14.44
C ALA A 118 8.70 1.75 -13.99
N ALA A 119 9.65 1.91 -14.90
CA ALA A 119 11.09 1.86 -14.59
C ALA A 119 11.52 2.99 -13.61
N VAL A 120 10.99 4.20 -13.78
CA VAL A 120 11.24 5.32 -12.85
C VAL A 120 10.69 5.02 -11.46
N SER A 121 9.47 4.48 -11.38
CA SER A 121 8.83 4.12 -10.09
C SER A 121 9.60 3.02 -9.36
N GLU A 122 10.16 2.05 -10.08
CA GLU A 122 11.02 1.00 -9.52
C GLU A 122 12.34 1.58 -9.00
N MET A 123 12.99 2.43 -9.78
CA MET A 123 14.21 3.14 -9.37
C MET A 123 13.98 4.00 -8.10
N GLU A 124 12.88 4.77 -8.03
CA GLU A 124 12.55 5.55 -6.83
C GLU A 124 12.38 4.66 -5.60
N ARG A 125 11.73 3.51 -5.75
CA ARG A 125 11.57 2.54 -4.67
C ARG A 125 12.92 2.00 -4.19
N ASP A 126 13.80 1.64 -5.12
CA ASP A 126 15.14 1.11 -4.78
C ASP A 126 15.97 2.15 -4.05
N LEU A 127 15.97 3.42 -4.51
CA LEU A 127 16.61 4.53 -3.82
C LEU A 127 16.08 4.75 -2.40
N LEU A 128 14.77 4.60 -2.17
CA LEU A 128 14.17 4.68 -0.84
C LEU A 128 14.63 3.54 0.06
N ILE A 129 14.72 2.32 -0.47
CA ILE A 129 15.25 1.15 0.25
C ILE A 129 16.72 1.37 0.62
N GLU A 130 17.55 1.83 -0.31
CA GLU A 130 18.96 2.12 -0.05
C GLU A 130 19.14 3.18 1.05
N ARG A 131 18.39 4.29 0.98
CA ARG A 131 18.41 5.35 1.99
C ARG A 131 17.99 4.81 3.37
N THR A 132 16.96 3.98 3.41
CA THR A 132 16.47 3.35 4.64
C THR A 132 17.54 2.44 5.24
N ASN A 133 18.15 1.58 4.42
CA ASN A 133 19.22 0.67 4.85
C ASN A 133 20.46 1.41 5.34
N ALA A 134 20.87 2.47 4.65
CA ALA A 134 21.97 3.33 5.09
C ALA A 134 21.67 4.00 6.44
N GLY A 135 20.43 4.49 6.62
CA GLY A 135 19.96 5.04 7.90
C GLY A 135 19.96 4.01 9.03
N LEU A 136 19.50 2.79 8.77
CA LEU A 136 19.52 1.68 9.73
C LEU A 136 20.95 1.26 10.10
N THR A 137 21.86 1.21 9.14
CA THR A 137 23.27 0.90 9.36
C THR A 137 23.94 1.94 10.26
N ARG A 138 23.71 3.24 9.98
CA ARG A 138 24.19 4.34 10.81
C ARG A 138 23.64 4.27 12.23
N ALA A 139 22.34 4.06 12.38
CA ALA A 139 21.70 3.95 13.69
C ALA A 139 22.25 2.76 14.51
N ARG A 140 22.57 1.62 13.86
CA ARG A 140 23.25 0.49 14.52
C ARG A 140 24.67 0.85 14.96
N ALA A 141 25.43 1.53 14.11
CA ALA A 141 26.79 1.97 14.44
C ALA A 141 26.79 2.98 15.62
N GLU A 142 25.76 3.81 15.73
CA GLU A 142 25.55 4.73 16.87
C GLU A 142 25.00 4.03 18.12
N GLY A 143 24.85 2.70 18.11
CA GLY A 143 24.32 1.93 19.25
C GLY A 143 22.82 2.11 19.48
N LYS A 144 22.10 2.74 18.56
CA LYS A 144 20.64 2.93 18.66
C LYS A 144 19.93 1.59 18.52
N ARG A 145 19.05 1.30 19.46
CA ARG A 145 18.22 0.10 19.39
C ARG A 145 17.12 0.29 18.35
N LEU A 146 17.14 -0.55 17.33
CA LEU A 146 16.13 -0.53 16.26
C LEU A 146 14.95 -1.45 16.60
N GLY A 147 13.80 -1.17 16.00
CA GLY A 147 12.58 -1.94 16.13
C GLY A 147 11.61 -1.39 17.17
N ARG A 148 10.52 -2.16 17.44
CA ARG A 148 9.50 -1.75 18.41
C ARG A 148 10.11 -1.66 19.81
N PRO A 149 9.87 -0.57 20.56
CA PRO A 149 10.31 -0.46 21.95
C PRO A 149 9.88 -1.67 22.78
N LYS A 150 10.73 -2.10 23.73
CA LYS A 150 10.31 -3.15 24.67
C LYS A 150 9.10 -2.66 25.46
N ALA A 151 8.11 -3.53 25.62
CA ALA A 151 6.93 -3.26 26.44
C ALA A 151 7.26 -3.10 27.95
N THR A 152 8.47 -3.50 28.36
CA THR A 152 8.96 -3.42 29.74
C THR A 152 10.40 -2.92 29.74
N ASN A 153 10.73 -2.02 30.67
CA ASN A 153 12.12 -1.66 30.97
C ASN A 153 12.80 -2.74 31.85
N ASP A 154 14.08 -2.66 32.02
CA ASP A 154 14.83 -3.71 32.75
C ASP A 154 14.45 -3.78 34.23
N LYS A 155 14.07 -2.65 34.87
CA LYS A 155 13.54 -2.63 36.26
C LYS A 155 12.22 -3.36 36.37
N THR A 156 11.28 -3.08 35.44
CA THR A 156 9.97 -3.75 35.40
C THR A 156 10.14 -5.24 35.06
N ALA A 157 11.07 -5.60 34.19
CA ALA A 157 11.35 -6.99 33.86
C ALA A 157 11.93 -7.77 35.07
N ALA A 158 12.76 -7.14 35.89
CA ALA A 158 13.27 -7.71 37.13
C ALA A 158 12.16 -7.93 38.16
N ALA A 159 11.28 -6.95 38.36
CA ALA A 159 10.13 -7.05 39.27
C ALA A 159 9.16 -8.16 38.82
N ILE A 160 8.85 -8.26 37.51
CA ILE A 160 8.03 -9.36 36.97
C ILE A 160 8.64 -10.72 37.28
N ARG A 161 9.94 -10.88 37.12
CA ARG A 161 10.65 -12.14 37.43
C ARG A 161 10.61 -12.49 38.92
N ALA A 162 10.76 -11.49 39.81
CA ALA A 162 10.65 -11.67 41.24
C ALA A 162 9.24 -12.13 41.65
N GLU A 163 8.19 -11.51 41.13
CA GLU A 163 6.80 -11.92 41.43
C GLU A 163 6.49 -13.34 40.91
N LEU A 164 6.97 -13.70 39.73
CA LEU A 164 6.82 -15.04 39.19
C LEU A 164 7.57 -16.09 40.03
N GLY A 165 8.79 -15.75 40.51
CA GLY A 165 9.56 -16.58 41.43
C GLY A 165 8.90 -16.75 42.80
N ALA A 166 8.14 -15.77 43.25
CA ALA A 166 7.31 -15.83 44.46
C ALA A 166 5.98 -16.60 44.27
N GLY A 167 5.78 -17.23 43.10
CA GLY A 167 4.61 -18.08 42.84
C GLY A 167 3.40 -17.34 42.26
N ALA A 168 3.52 -16.06 41.85
CA ALA A 168 2.44 -15.34 41.22
C ALA A 168 2.12 -15.92 39.83
N SER A 169 0.83 -16.03 39.49
CA SER A 169 0.42 -16.54 38.18
C SER A 169 0.69 -15.53 37.07
N ILE A 170 1.03 -16.02 35.87
CA ILE A 170 1.26 -15.19 34.66
C ILE A 170 0.10 -14.24 34.40
N SER A 171 -1.15 -14.69 34.65
CA SER A 171 -2.34 -13.86 34.46
C SER A 171 -2.43 -12.71 35.45
N LYS A 172 -2.07 -12.94 36.72
CA LYS A 172 -2.03 -11.92 37.77
C LYS A 172 -0.98 -10.85 37.41
N VAL A 173 0.24 -11.29 37.11
CA VAL A 173 1.36 -10.41 36.73
C VAL A 173 1.03 -9.59 35.47
N ALA A 174 0.45 -10.22 34.44
CA ALA A 174 0.02 -9.51 33.22
C ALA A 174 -0.96 -8.38 33.52
N LYS A 175 -1.94 -8.62 34.43
CA LYS A 175 -2.91 -7.63 34.86
C LYS A 175 -2.28 -6.51 35.69
N THR A 176 -1.39 -6.84 36.62
CA THR A 176 -0.70 -5.88 37.49
C THR A 176 0.14 -4.87 36.70
N TYR A 177 0.87 -5.36 35.69
CA TYR A 177 1.77 -4.50 34.88
C TYR A 177 1.14 -3.98 33.58
N GLY A 178 -0.15 -4.26 33.31
CA GLY A 178 -0.85 -3.80 32.10
C GLY A 178 -0.23 -4.31 30.78
N ILE A 179 0.35 -5.51 30.77
CA ILE A 179 1.01 -6.13 29.62
C ILE A 179 0.38 -7.46 29.24
N SER A 180 0.64 -7.93 28.03
CA SER A 180 0.10 -9.22 27.58
C SER A 180 0.78 -10.40 28.30
N ARG A 181 0.04 -11.52 28.46
CA ARG A 181 0.60 -12.79 28.99
C ARG A 181 1.83 -13.24 28.19
N ALA A 182 1.81 -13.07 26.86
CA ALA A 182 2.94 -13.40 26.00
C ALA A 182 4.18 -12.57 26.35
N THR A 183 4.01 -11.30 26.74
CA THR A 183 5.12 -10.43 27.21
C THR A 183 5.66 -10.94 28.53
N VAL A 184 4.82 -11.34 29.50
CA VAL A 184 5.26 -11.91 30.78
C VAL A 184 6.06 -13.19 30.57
N MET A 185 5.57 -14.12 29.73
CA MET A 185 6.29 -15.37 29.40
C MET A 185 7.64 -15.10 28.73
N ARG A 186 7.72 -14.09 27.85
CA ARG A 186 8.99 -13.70 27.22
C ARG A 186 9.99 -13.15 28.24
N VAL A 187 9.53 -12.33 29.20
CA VAL A 187 10.36 -11.80 30.29
C VAL A 187 10.87 -12.93 31.19
N GLN A 188 10.05 -13.93 31.48
CA GLN A 188 10.42 -15.11 32.23
C GLN A 188 11.55 -15.89 31.53
N ARG A 189 11.37 -16.21 30.21
CA ARG A 189 12.38 -16.97 29.44
C ARG A 189 13.71 -16.23 29.28
N SER A 190 13.69 -14.90 29.13
CA SER A 190 14.90 -14.10 28.98
C SER A 190 15.74 -14.06 30.27
N GLY A 191 15.17 -14.41 31.41
CA GLY A 191 15.91 -14.56 32.67
C GLY A 191 16.59 -15.92 32.82
N SER A 192 16.01 -16.99 32.29
CA SER A 192 16.58 -18.34 32.35
C SER A 192 17.89 -18.48 31.55
N ALA A 193 17.95 -17.80 30.38
CA ALA A 193 19.12 -17.84 29.50
C ALA A 193 20.38 -17.14 30.10
N GLN A 194 20.22 -16.22 31.05
CA GLN A 194 21.35 -15.54 31.69
C GLN A 194 21.98 -16.37 32.80
N PHE A 195 21.29 -17.35 33.36
CA PHE A 195 21.83 -18.23 34.40
C PHE A 195 22.61 -19.43 33.84
N GLU A 196 22.31 -19.88 32.62
CA GLU A 196 23.06 -21.00 31.99
C GLU A 196 24.45 -20.60 31.48
N THR A 197 24.66 -19.34 31.10
CA THR A 197 25.99 -18.87 30.64
C THR A 197 26.94 -18.52 31.77
N ALA A 198 26.50 -18.37 33.01
CA ALA A 198 27.33 -18.08 34.17
C ALA A 198 27.86 -19.35 34.86
N GLY A 199 27.31 -20.53 34.54
CA GLY A 199 27.68 -21.81 35.18
C GLY A 199 28.83 -22.60 34.52
N HIS A 200 29.39 -22.13 33.40
CA HIS A 200 30.37 -22.91 32.60
C HIS A 200 31.81 -22.35 32.64
N HIS A 201 32.15 -21.52 33.63
CA HIS A 201 33.49 -20.96 33.74
C HIS A 201 34.18 -21.24 35.10
N GLN A 202 33.91 -22.39 35.72
CA GLN A 202 34.72 -22.95 36.80
C GLN A 202 34.75 -24.46 36.63
N GLY A 203 35.76 -24.97 35.97
CA GLY A 203 36.13 -26.36 35.86
C GLY A 203 37.42 -26.49 35.09
#